data_4bd3510cbee15065a307288d7cbe45bd
#
_entry.id   4bd3510cbee15065a307288d7cbe45bd
#
_cell.length_a   1.000
_cell.length_b   1.000
_cell.length_c   1.000
_cell.angle_alpha   90.00
_cell.angle_beta   90.00
_cell.angle_gamma   90.00
#
_symmetry.space_group_name_H-M   'P 1'
#
loop_
_entity.id
_entity.type
_entity.pdbx_description
1 polymer ?
#
loop_
_entity_poly.entity_id
_entity_poly.type
_entity_poly.pdbx_seq_one_letter_code
_entity_poly.pdbx_strand_id
1 'polypeptide(L)'
;MTIVYRVGDGMYVNITNQCPCACEFCIRKNAAGVYGSDPLWLEREPTVDEICTAIASAEKGYDSIVFCGYGEPTERLADLLEVAKFIRRTMPGMPIRVNTNGLSDLIAGHETASEFAGLIDAVSISLNAEDGDRYAAICHPKFGSEAYSAMLKFAKDTKAYVPSVTMTIVGTPDMTPERIAACKRIADGIGVNFRVRTYSA
;
A
#
# COMPACT_ATOMS: atom_id res chain seq x y z
N MET A 1 -1.04 -19.63 7.91
CA MET A 1 -1.42 -18.22 7.64
C MET A 1 -0.14 -17.40 7.48
N THR A 2 0.05 -16.75 6.34
CA THR A 2 1.28 -16.02 6.00
C THR A 2 1.14 -14.54 6.37
N ILE A 3 1.63 -14.16 7.55
CA ILE A 3 1.63 -12.78 8.06
C ILE A 3 2.85 -12.02 7.52
N VAL A 4 4.03 -12.64 7.52
CA VAL A 4 5.29 -12.08 7.05
C VAL A 4 5.82 -12.88 5.88
N TYR A 5 6.30 -12.21 4.84
CA TYR A 5 6.93 -12.83 3.68
C TYR A 5 8.03 -11.91 3.10
N ARG A 6 8.96 -12.50 2.35
CA ARG A 6 10.09 -11.79 1.75
C ARG A 6 9.78 -11.37 0.31
N VAL A 7 10.08 -10.13 -0.03
CA VAL A 7 10.15 -9.68 -1.43
C VAL A 7 11.46 -8.91 -1.61
N GLY A 8 12.40 -9.46 -2.34
CA GLY A 8 13.77 -8.93 -2.41
C GLY A 8 14.38 -8.83 -1.01
N ASP A 9 14.88 -7.66 -0.64
CA ASP A 9 15.46 -7.40 0.68
C ASP A 9 14.44 -6.83 1.69
N GLY A 10 13.17 -6.76 1.32
CA GLY A 10 12.11 -6.25 2.19
C GLY A 10 11.34 -7.36 2.92
N MET A 11 11.02 -7.10 4.20
CA MET A 11 10.03 -7.85 4.96
C MET A 11 8.65 -7.26 4.68
N TYR A 12 7.76 -8.06 4.08
CA TYR A 12 6.39 -7.64 3.80
C TYR A 12 5.43 -8.20 4.84
N VAL A 13 4.51 -7.34 5.31
CA VAL A 13 3.57 -7.65 6.39
C VAL A 13 2.15 -7.59 5.87
N ASN A 14 1.48 -8.73 5.85
CA ASN A 14 0.13 -8.94 5.39
C ASN A 14 -0.82 -8.99 6.59
N ILE A 15 -1.65 -7.97 6.76
CA ILE A 15 -2.46 -7.81 7.98
C ILE A 15 -3.96 -7.98 7.76
N THR A 16 -4.43 -8.01 6.50
CA THR A 16 -5.85 -8.13 6.18
C THR A 16 -6.07 -8.65 4.76
N ASN A 17 -7.23 -9.28 4.54
CA ASN A 17 -7.76 -9.59 3.21
C ASN A 17 -8.72 -8.52 2.70
N GLN A 18 -9.15 -7.58 3.56
CA GLN A 18 -10.12 -6.54 3.19
C GLN A 18 -9.48 -5.51 2.27
N CYS A 19 -10.24 -5.08 1.27
CA CYS A 19 -9.82 -4.04 0.34
C CYS A 19 -11.07 -3.38 -0.26
N PRO A 20 -11.15 -2.04 -0.28
CA PRO A 20 -12.30 -1.34 -0.84
C PRO A 20 -12.29 -1.33 -2.38
N CYS A 21 -11.28 -1.94 -3.02
CA CYS A 21 -11.15 -2.01 -4.47
C CYS A 21 -11.19 -3.46 -4.97
N ALA A 22 -11.67 -3.64 -6.22
CA ALA A 22 -11.70 -4.93 -6.91
C ALA A 22 -10.94 -4.85 -8.26
N CYS A 23 -9.72 -4.31 -8.24
CA CYS A 23 -8.92 -4.00 -9.43
C CYS A 23 -8.81 -5.18 -10.40
N GLU A 24 -8.89 -4.90 -11.71
CA GLU A 24 -8.80 -5.92 -12.77
C GLU A 24 -7.45 -6.62 -12.78
N PHE A 25 -6.38 -5.87 -12.51
CA PHE A 25 -4.99 -6.32 -12.48
C PHE A 25 -4.51 -6.74 -11.07
N CYS A 26 -5.43 -6.99 -10.13
CA CYS A 26 -5.05 -7.30 -8.76
C CYS A 26 -4.31 -8.63 -8.67
N ILE A 27 -3.11 -8.60 -8.10
CA ILE A 27 -2.24 -9.78 -7.94
C ILE A 27 -2.89 -10.92 -7.14
N ARG A 28 -3.86 -10.62 -6.26
CA ARG A 28 -4.62 -11.62 -5.50
C ARG A 28 -5.50 -12.53 -6.35
N LYS A 29 -5.73 -12.17 -7.63
CA LYS A 29 -6.44 -13.02 -8.60
C LYS A 29 -5.56 -14.11 -9.17
N ASN A 30 -4.26 -13.94 -9.07
CA ASN A 30 -3.27 -14.88 -9.57
C ASN A 30 -2.85 -15.79 -8.43
N ALA A 31 -3.11 -17.07 -8.54
CA ALA A 31 -2.61 -18.18 -7.72
C ALA A 31 -2.30 -17.96 -6.23
N ALA A 32 -1.69 -18.98 -5.61
CA ALA A 32 -1.56 -19.21 -4.19
C ALA A 32 -0.53 -18.33 -3.46
N GLY A 33 0.25 -17.50 -4.14
CA GLY A 33 1.27 -16.65 -3.51
C GLY A 33 1.87 -15.67 -4.51
N VAL A 34 2.76 -14.78 -4.05
CA VAL A 34 3.44 -13.78 -4.88
C VAL A 34 4.94 -13.85 -4.64
N TYR A 35 5.73 -13.68 -5.68
CA TYR A 35 7.21 -13.65 -5.59
C TYR A 35 7.81 -14.88 -4.88
N GLY A 36 7.18 -16.05 -5.00
CA GLY A 36 7.63 -17.29 -4.37
C GLY A 36 7.23 -17.45 -2.91
N SER A 37 6.37 -16.60 -2.38
CA SER A 37 5.80 -16.76 -1.04
C SER A 37 4.77 -17.89 -0.99
N ASP A 38 4.49 -18.35 0.23
CA ASP A 38 3.28 -19.11 0.54
C ASP A 38 2.01 -18.29 0.22
N PRO A 39 0.82 -18.94 0.14
CA PRO A 39 -0.44 -18.25 -0.06
C PRO A 39 -0.64 -17.09 0.93
N LEU A 40 -1.00 -15.91 0.42
CA LEU A 40 -1.21 -14.71 1.24
C LEU A 40 -2.65 -14.54 1.70
N TRP A 41 -3.58 -15.42 1.31
CA TRP A 41 -4.93 -15.41 1.86
C TRP A 41 -4.87 -15.79 3.34
N LEU A 42 -5.25 -14.84 4.19
CA LEU A 42 -5.35 -15.06 5.62
C LEU A 42 -6.62 -15.87 5.93
N GLU A 43 -6.51 -16.87 6.78
CA GLU A 43 -7.66 -17.65 7.26
C GLU A 43 -8.59 -16.81 8.14
N ARG A 44 -8.00 -15.87 8.87
CA ARG A 44 -8.63 -14.80 9.64
C ARG A 44 -7.68 -13.59 9.72
N GLU A 45 -8.16 -12.47 10.16
CA GLU A 45 -7.27 -11.36 10.46
C GLU A 45 -6.41 -11.66 11.71
N PRO A 46 -5.07 -11.48 11.60
CA PRO A 46 -4.19 -11.67 12.74
C PRO A 46 -4.37 -10.55 13.77
N THR A 47 -4.19 -10.86 15.05
CA THR A 47 -4.11 -9.83 16.10
C THR A 47 -2.81 -9.03 16.00
N VAL A 48 -2.75 -7.85 16.63
CA VAL A 48 -1.52 -7.04 16.72
C VAL A 48 -0.37 -7.85 17.31
N ASP A 49 -0.63 -8.63 18.38
CA ASP A 49 0.39 -9.46 19.03
C ASP A 49 0.92 -10.57 18.09
N GLU A 50 0.06 -11.17 17.29
CA GLU A 50 0.48 -12.17 16.29
C GLU A 50 1.34 -11.54 15.20
N ILE A 51 0.98 -10.33 14.74
CA ILE A 51 1.78 -9.58 13.75
C ILE A 51 3.15 -9.22 14.33
N CYS A 52 3.19 -8.67 15.55
CA CYS A 52 4.43 -8.31 16.23
C CYS A 52 5.32 -9.54 16.47
N THR A 53 4.73 -10.67 16.88
CA THR A 53 5.45 -11.93 17.07
C THR A 53 6.03 -12.46 15.76
N ALA A 54 5.25 -12.41 14.68
CA ALA A 54 5.71 -12.84 13.36
C ALA A 54 6.89 -11.97 12.86
N ILE A 55 6.82 -10.64 13.05
CA ILE A 55 7.91 -9.72 12.71
C ILE A 55 9.17 -10.01 13.55
N ALA A 56 9.02 -10.19 14.86
CA ALA A 56 10.14 -10.44 15.77
C ALA A 56 10.82 -11.78 15.54
N SER A 57 10.06 -12.78 15.08
CA SER A 57 10.53 -14.15 14.83
C SER A 57 11.05 -14.36 13.40
N ALA A 58 10.88 -13.37 12.52
CA ALA A 58 11.32 -13.47 11.13
C ALA A 58 12.86 -13.52 11.06
N GLU A 59 13.36 -14.11 9.97
CA GLU A 59 14.80 -14.12 9.66
C GLU A 59 15.37 -12.69 9.71
N LYS A 60 16.66 -12.59 9.95
CA LYS A 60 17.39 -11.30 9.90
C LYS A 60 17.81 -10.97 8.46
N GLY A 61 18.22 -9.72 8.24
CA GLY A 61 18.77 -9.29 6.96
C GLY A 61 17.74 -8.69 6.03
N TYR A 62 16.75 -8.01 6.57
CA TYR A 62 15.84 -7.15 5.82
C TYR A 62 16.30 -5.70 5.91
N ASP A 63 16.16 -4.96 4.80
CA ASP A 63 16.49 -3.54 4.70
C ASP A 63 15.31 -2.62 5.03
N SER A 64 14.10 -3.17 5.02
CA SER A 64 12.86 -2.43 5.29
C SER A 64 11.72 -3.33 5.68
N ILE A 65 10.71 -2.76 6.35
CA ILE A 65 9.43 -3.41 6.62
C ILE A 65 8.36 -2.71 5.78
N VAL A 66 7.53 -3.49 5.08
CA VAL A 66 6.52 -2.98 4.14
C VAL A 66 5.16 -3.55 4.50
N PHE A 67 4.23 -2.71 4.94
CA PHE A 67 2.84 -3.12 5.06
C PHE A 67 2.24 -3.28 3.66
N CYS A 68 1.99 -4.51 3.28
CA CYS A 68 1.46 -4.90 1.96
C CYS A 68 1.03 -6.35 2.00
N GLY A 69 -0.06 -6.67 1.34
CA GLY A 69 -0.59 -8.03 1.25
C GLY A 69 -1.66 -8.12 0.17
N TYR A 70 -2.59 -9.06 0.33
CA TYR A 70 -3.74 -9.17 -0.57
C TYR A 70 -4.84 -8.17 -0.27
N GLY A 71 -4.90 -7.64 0.95
CA GLY A 71 -5.79 -6.55 1.33
C GLY A 71 -5.14 -5.17 1.24
N GLU A 72 -5.92 -4.17 1.62
CA GLU A 72 -5.49 -2.79 1.81
C GLU A 72 -5.08 -2.58 3.27
N PRO A 73 -3.82 -2.29 3.59
CA PRO A 73 -3.38 -2.19 4.98
C PRO A 73 -4.14 -1.15 5.81
N THR A 74 -4.61 -0.06 5.19
CA THR A 74 -5.33 1.01 5.89
C THR A 74 -6.78 0.65 6.24
N GLU A 75 -7.31 -0.50 5.82
CA GLU A 75 -8.55 -1.08 6.40
C GLU A 75 -8.38 -1.38 7.90
N ARG A 76 -7.13 -1.56 8.33
CA ARG A 76 -6.77 -1.78 9.73
C ARG A 76 -5.74 -0.74 10.19
N LEU A 77 -6.03 0.55 9.94
CA LEU A 77 -5.07 1.63 10.21
C LEU A 77 -4.61 1.65 11.68
N ALA A 78 -5.51 1.53 12.65
CA ALA A 78 -5.15 1.54 14.05
C ALA A 78 -4.15 0.43 14.42
N ASP A 79 -4.38 -0.79 13.94
CA ASP A 79 -3.49 -1.92 14.17
C ASP A 79 -2.15 -1.74 13.44
N LEU A 80 -2.17 -1.23 12.20
CA LEU A 80 -0.96 -0.88 11.45
C LEU A 80 -0.08 0.09 12.24
N LEU A 81 -0.67 1.15 12.81
CA LEU A 81 0.05 2.15 13.58
C LEU A 81 0.60 1.57 14.91
N GLU A 82 -0.14 0.67 15.58
CA GLU A 82 0.36 -0.02 16.77
C GLU A 82 1.55 -0.93 16.44
N VAL A 83 1.49 -1.67 15.34
CA VAL A 83 2.62 -2.48 14.87
C VAL A 83 3.80 -1.59 14.47
N ALA A 84 3.56 -0.45 13.81
CA ALA A 84 4.62 0.52 13.50
C ALA A 84 5.32 1.05 14.76
N LYS A 85 4.56 1.38 15.81
CA LYS A 85 5.12 1.77 17.13
C LYS A 85 5.97 0.64 17.74
N PHE A 86 5.52 -0.60 17.65
CA PHE A 86 6.31 -1.76 18.07
C PHE A 86 7.63 -1.85 17.31
N ILE A 87 7.62 -1.74 15.97
CA ILE A 87 8.83 -1.75 15.15
C ILE A 87 9.78 -0.62 15.56
N ARG A 88 9.28 0.61 15.75
CA ARG A 88 10.10 1.75 16.19
C ARG A 88 10.81 1.50 17.51
N ARG A 89 10.15 0.81 18.47
CA ARG A 89 10.74 0.48 19.77
C ARG A 89 11.77 -0.66 19.71
N THR A 90 11.51 -1.66 18.90
CA THR A 90 12.29 -2.92 18.90
C THR A 90 13.34 -2.99 17.79
N MET A 91 13.15 -2.22 16.72
CA MET A 91 14.04 -2.18 15.55
C MET A 91 14.33 -0.71 15.17
N PRO A 92 15.04 0.05 16.05
CA PRO A 92 15.31 1.47 15.80
C PRO A 92 16.08 1.64 14.48
N GLY A 93 15.62 2.59 13.66
CA GLY A 93 16.22 2.87 12.35
C GLY A 93 15.73 1.97 11.20
N MET A 94 14.92 0.95 11.46
CA MET A 94 14.32 0.12 10.40
C MET A 94 13.33 0.95 9.58
N PRO A 95 13.54 1.12 8.25
CA PRO A 95 12.62 1.85 7.40
C PRO A 95 11.25 1.14 7.32
N ILE A 96 10.17 1.91 7.49
CA ILE A 96 8.79 1.42 7.41
C ILE A 96 8.09 2.06 6.22
N ARG A 97 7.54 1.24 5.34
CA ARG A 97 6.75 1.66 4.18
C ARG A 97 5.34 1.09 4.23
N VAL A 98 4.38 1.87 3.75
CA VAL A 98 3.01 1.42 3.49
C VAL A 98 2.74 1.45 2.00
N ASN A 99 2.30 0.33 1.42
CA ASN A 99 1.75 0.28 0.08
C ASN A 99 0.22 0.32 0.20
N THR A 100 -0.41 1.35 -0.36
CA THR A 100 -1.85 1.62 -0.18
C THR A 100 -2.53 2.03 -1.48
N ASN A 101 -3.83 1.84 -1.55
CA ASN A 101 -4.67 2.42 -2.60
C ASN A 101 -4.96 3.92 -2.39
N GLY A 102 -4.57 4.49 -1.24
CA GLY A 102 -4.74 5.90 -0.91
C GLY A 102 -6.15 6.29 -0.46
N LEU A 103 -7.00 5.34 -0.13
CA LEU A 103 -8.39 5.60 0.30
C LEU A 103 -8.55 5.59 1.83
N SER A 104 -7.46 5.76 2.57
CA SER A 104 -7.42 5.70 4.03
C SER A 104 -8.45 6.63 4.68
N ASP A 105 -8.57 7.87 4.20
CA ASP A 105 -9.52 8.86 4.73
C ASP A 105 -10.98 8.42 4.54
N LEU A 106 -11.31 7.83 3.39
CA LEU A 106 -12.66 7.31 3.12
C LEU A 106 -12.97 6.04 3.93
N ILE A 107 -11.96 5.21 4.18
CA ILE A 107 -12.09 4.01 5.02
C ILE A 107 -12.33 4.42 6.48
N ALA A 108 -11.54 5.35 6.99
CA ALA A 108 -11.60 5.80 8.38
C ALA A 108 -12.75 6.79 8.66
N GLY A 109 -13.25 7.50 7.63
CA GLY A 109 -14.25 8.56 7.78
C GLY A 109 -13.69 9.89 8.32
N HIS A 110 -12.36 10.05 8.34
CA HIS A 110 -11.65 11.27 8.73
C HIS A 110 -10.29 11.36 8.04
N GLU A 111 -9.61 12.51 8.14
CA GLU A 111 -8.26 12.71 7.59
C GLU A 111 -7.22 11.93 8.42
N THR A 112 -6.48 11.04 7.78
CA THR A 112 -5.56 10.08 8.41
C THR A 112 -4.08 10.40 8.18
N ALA A 113 -3.75 11.29 7.24
CA ALA A 113 -2.38 11.55 6.82
C ALA A 113 -1.43 11.92 7.99
N SER A 114 -1.91 12.70 8.97
CA SER A 114 -1.13 13.10 10.14
C SER A 114 -0.78 11.94 11.09
N GLU A 115 -1.55 10.86 11.08
CA GLU A 115 -1.32 9.70 11.94
C GLU A 115 -0.06 8.91 11.55
N PHE A 116 0.43 9.10 10.33
CA PHE A 116 1.67 8.49 9.84
C PHE A 116 2.95 9.20 10.36
N ALA A 117 2.80 10.40 10.92
CA ALA A 117 3.93 11.23 11.34
C ALA A 117 4.84 10.52 12.36
N GLY A 118 6.15 10.48 12.08
CA GLY A 118 7.15 9.84 12.93
C GLY A 118 7.09 8.30 13.01
N LEU A 119 6.08 7.68 12.40
CA LEU A 119 5.92 6.23 12.37
C LEU A 119 6.27 5.62 11.00
N ILE A 120 5.93 6.29 9.92
CA ILE A 120 6.09 5.78 8.55
C ILE A 120 7.11 6.63 7.79
N ASP A 121 8.09 5.99 7.14
CA ASP A 121 9.14 6.66 6.36
C ASP A 121 8.76 6.84 4.90
N ALA A 122 7.95 5.93 4.38
CA ALA A 122 7.55 5.98 2.99
C ALA A 122 6.11 5.49 2.78
N VAL A 123 5.39 6.16 1.87
CA VAL A 123 4.07 5.71 1.41
C VAL A 123 4.09 5.56 -0.11
N SER A 124 3.66 4.39 -0.59
CA SER A 124 3.51 4.08 -2.01
C SER A 124 2.03 3.99 -2.33
N ILE A 125 1.50 4.97 -3.07
CA ILE A 125 0.08 5.14 -3.36
C ILE A 125 -0.22 4.67 -4.77
N SER A 126 -1.23 3.84 -4.94
CA SER A 126 -1.65 3.27 -6.23
C SER A 126 -2.54 4.25 -6.99
N LEU A 127 -1.95 5.09 -7.86
CA LEU A 127 -2.66 6.01 -8.75
C LEU A 127 -3.43 5.26 -9.85
N ASN A 128 -2.74 4.34 -10.51
CA ASN A 128 -3.20 3.38 -11.53
C ASN A 128 -3.85 3.94 -12.80
N ALA A 129 -4.38 5.17 -12.80
CA ALA A 129 -5.03 5.77 -13.95
C ALA A 129 -4.77 7.29 -14.04
N GLU A 130 -4.91 7.83 -15.22
CA GLU A 130 -4.71 9.25 -15.53
C GLU A 130 -5.92 10.14 -15.20
N ASP A 131 -7.09 9.53 -14.95
CA ASP A 131 -8.33 10.23 -14.58
C ASP A 131 -9.27 9.35 -13.76
N GLY A 132 -10.34 9.97 -13.24
CA GLY A 132 -11.31 9.31 -12.36
C GLY A 132 -12.18 8.26 -13.05
N ASP A 133 -12.57 8.48 -14.31
CA ASP A 133 -13.41 7.54 -15.06
C ASP A 133 -12.65 6.25 -15.34
N ARG A 134 -11.41 6.38 -15.80
CA ARG A 134 -10.54 5.23 -16.00
C ARG A 134 -10.22 4.53 -14.69
N TYR A 135 -9.93 5.29 -13.62
CA TYR A 135 -9.69 4.71 -12.29
C TYR A 135 -10.89 3.89 -11.82
N ALA A 136 -12.10 4.44 -11.92
CA ALA A 136 -13.32 3.72 -11.55
C ALA A 136 -13.51 2.44 -12.38
N ALA A 137 -13.23 2.51 -13.68
CA ALA A 137 -13.38 1.39 -14.60
C ALA A 137 -12.42 0.22 -14.32
N ILE A 138 -11.18 0.49 -13.86
CA ILE A 138 -10.18 -0.59 -13.67
C ILE A 138 -9.94 -0.96 -12.19
N CYS A 139 -10.23 -0.06 -11.25
CA CYS A 139 -10.03 -0.30 -9.81
C CYS A 139 -11.31 -0.70 -9.08
N HIS A 140 -12.48 -0.41 -9.63
CA HIS A 140 -13.81 -0.72 -9.06
C HIS A 140 -13.89 -0.39 -7.56
N PRO A 141 -13.64 0.89 -7.15
CA PRO A 141 -13.66 1.27 -5.75
C PRO A 141 -15.10 1.28 -5.19
N LYS A 142 -15.29 0.79 -3.96
CA LYS A 142 -16.60 0.79 -3.28
C LYS A 142 -17.16 2.21 -3.05
N PHE A 143 -16.28 3.22 -3.05
CA PHE A 143 -16.61 4.64 -2.85
C PHE A 143 -16.97 5.37 -4.16
N GLY A 144 -17.04 4.67 -5.30
CA GLY A 144 -17.46 5.25 -6.57
C GLY A 144 -16.56 6.40 -7.03
N SER A 145 -17.18 7.47 -7.56
CA SER A 145 -16.47 8.61 -8.15
C SER A 145 -15.64 9.44 -7.17
N GLU A 146 -15.90 9.36 -5.87
CA GLU A 146 -15.13 10.08 -4.85
C GLU A 146 -13.72 9.51 -4.65
N ALA A 147 -13.52 8.23 -4.96
CA ALA A 147 -12.29 7.52 -4.65
C ALA A 147 -11.05 8.15 -5.29
N TYR A 148 -11.13 8.58 -6.55
CA TYR A 148 -9.99 9.15 -7.25
C TYR A 148 -9.54 10.48 -6.64
N SER A 149 -10.48 11.39 -6.38
CA SER A 149 -10.17 12.69 -5.76
C SER A 149 -9.67 12.54 -4.32
N ALA A 150 -10.24 11.60 -3.56
CA ALA A 150 -9.80 11.29 -2.20
C ALA A 150 -8.35 10.74 -2.19
N MET A 151 -8.01 9.84 -3.10
CA MET A 151 -6.64 9.30 -3.23
C MET A 151 -5.63 10.40 -3.59
N LEU A 152 -5.98 11.33 -4.49
CA LEU A 152 -5.11 12.48 -4.81
C LEU A 152 -4.94 13.42 -3.62
N LYS A 153 -6.04 13.68 -2.88
CA LYS A 153 -5.98 14.47 -1.64
C LYS A 153 -5.07 13.81 -0.61
N PHE A 154 -5.28 12.53 -0.34
CA PHE A 154 -4.44 11.77 0.60
C PHE A 154 -2.96 11.82 0.22
N ALA A 155 -2.61 11.70 -1.07
CA ALA A 155 -1.23 11.82 -1.54
C ALA A 155 -0.64 13.20 -1.25
N LYS A 156 -1.43 14.27 -1.46
CA LYS A 156 -1.03 15.64 -1.18
C LYS A 156 -0.82 15.90 0.31
N ASP A 157 -1.72 15.39 1.14
CA ASP A 157 -1.67 15.64 2.58
C ASP A 157 -0.55 14.82 3.23
N THR A 158 -0.37 13.56 2.83
CA THR A 158 0.65 12.65 3.37
C THR A 158 2.07 13.20 3.22
N LYS A 159 2.38 13.94 2.14
CA LYS A 159 3.73 14.51 1.96
C LYS A 159 4.14 15.54 3.03
N ALA A 160 3.17 16.06 3.80
CA ALA A 160 3.49 16.96 4.93
C ALA A 160 4.00 16.19 6.18
N TYR A 161 3.74 14.89 6.25
CA TYR A 161 3.98 14.08 7.45
C TYR A 161 4.95 12.92 7.23
N VAL A 162 5.13 12.49 5.96
CA VAL A 162 5.94 11.33 5.60
C VAL A 162 7.10 11.75 4.70
N PRO A 163 8.34 11.35 5.02
CA PRO A 163 9.54 11.76 4.27
C PRO A 163 9.52 11.41 2.78
N SER A 164 8.91 10.28 2.41
CA SER A 164 8.86 9.83 1.02
C SER A 164 7.45 9.41 0.60
N VAL A 165 6.86 10.10 -0.37
CA VAL A 165 5.59 9.72 -0.98
C VAL A 165 5.81 9.45 -2.46
N THR A 166 5.34 8.30 -2.92
CA THR A 166 5.46 7.87 -4.32
C THR A 166 4.10 7.45 -4.84
N MET A 167 3.64 8.06 -5.91
CA MET A 167 2.49 7.55 -6.66
C MET A 167 2.95 6.48 -7.65
N THR A 168 2.21 5.39 -7.76
CA THR A 168 2.57 4.26 -8.61
C THR A 168 1.44 3.88 -9.55
N ILE A 169 1.81 3.35 -10.71
CA ILE A 169 0.91 2.68 -11.63
C ILE A 169 1.42 1.28 -11.93
N VAL A 170 0.52 0.37 -12.31
CA VAL A 170 0.90 -0.94 -12.85
C VAL A 170 1.01 -0.82 -14.35
N GLY A 171 2.16 -1.22 -14.92
CA GLY A 171 2.42 -1.22 -16.37
C GLY A 171 1.69 -2.35 -17.09
N THR A 172 0.36 -2.32 -17.08
CA THR A 172 -0.49 -3.26 -17.83
C THR A 172 -0.31 -3.07 -19.33
N PRO A 173 -0.66 -4.06 -20.17
CA PRO A 173 -0.47 -3.95 -21.63
C PRO A 173 -1.18 -2.76 -22.29
N ASP A 174 -2.24 -2.25 -21.69
CA ASP A 174 -3.00 -1.07 -22.14
C ASP A 174 -2.49 0.26 -21.58
N MET A 175 -1.43 0.24 -20.74
CA MET A 175 -0.79 1.42 -20.18
C MET A 175 0.20 2.01 -21.20
N THR A 176 -0.32 2.87 -22.09
CA THR A 176 0.47 3.51 -23.15
C THR A 176 1.46 4.54 -22.60
N PRO A 177 2.50 4.93 -23.37
CA PRO A 177 3.43 5.99 -22.98
C PRO A 177 2.73 7.32 -22.65
N GLU A 178 1.65 7.68 -23.37
CA GLU A 178 0.88 8.91 -23.16
C GLU A 178 0.15 8.88 -21.81
N ARG A 179 -0.42 7.72 -21.43
CA ARG A 179 -1.07 7.50 -20.12
C ARG A 179 -0.05 7.55 -18.99
N ILE A 180 1.12 6.91 -19.17
CA ILE A 180 2.22 6.98 -18.21
C ILE A 180 2.64 8.44 -18.00
N ALA A 181 2.81 9.21 -19.08
CA ALA A 181 3.18 10.62 -19.02
C ALA A 181 2.08 11.46 -18.33
N ALA A 182 0.79 11.16 -18.55
CA ALA A 182 -0.32 11.82 -17.88
C ALA A 182 -0.30 11.53 -16.37
N CYS A 183 -0.16 10.28 -15.96
CA CYS A 183 -0.02 9.90 -14.55
C CYS A 183 1.20 10.56 -13.88
N LYS A 184 2.32 10.64 -14.60
CA LYS A 184 3.51 11.34 -14.11
C LYS A 184 3.24 12.81 -13.86
N ARG A 185 2.56 13.50 -14.79
CA ARG A 185 2.19 14.93 -14.59
C ARG A 185 1.33 15.16 -13.35
N ILE A 186 0.46 14.21 -13.01
CA ILE A 186 -0.35 14.29 -11.79
C ILE A 186 0.55 14.23 -10.55
N ALA A 187 1.45 13.26 -10.50
CA ALA A 187 2.40 13.13 -9.38
C ALA A 187 3.31 14.36 -9.26
N ASP A 188 3.83 14.87 -10.39
CA ASP A 188 4.65 16.09 -10.45
C ASP A 188 3.85 17.32 -9.96
N GLY A 189 2.56 17.44 -10.33
CA GLY A 189 1.68 18.51 -9.89
C GLY A 189 1.38 18.50 -8.39
N ILE A 190 1.35 17.34 -7.77
CA ILE A 190 1.24 17.17 -6.31
C ILE A 190 2.61 17.40 -5.65
N GLY A 191 3.71 17.17 -6.37
CA GLY A 191 5.08 17.26 -5.87
C GLY A 191 5.49 16.02 -5.08
N VAL A 192 5.16 14.83 -5.60
CA VAL A 192 5.55 13.51 -5.05
C VAL A 192 6.28 12.70 -6.13
N ASN A 193 6.97 11.64 -5.70
CA ASN A 193 7.66 10.75 -6.63
C ASN A 193 6.67 9.96 -7.49
N PHE A 194 7.14 9.48 -8.65
CA PHE A 194 6.36 8.63 -9.53
C PHE A 194 7.13 7.36 -9.90
N ARG A 195 6.44 6.22 -9.98
CA ARG A 195 7.03 4.94 -10.39
C ARG A 195 6.03 4.07 -11.15
N VAL A 196 6.49 3.47 -12.26
CA VAL A 196 5.78 2.38 -12.94
C VAL A 196 6.23 1.06 -12.32
N ARG A 197 5.26 0.24 -11.90
CA ARG A 197 5.50 -1.13 -11.40
C ARG A 197 5.35 -2.13 -12.53
N THR A 198 6.20 -3.15 -12.56
CA THR A 198 6.06 -4.25 -13.51
C THR A 198 4.71 -4.96 -13.29
N TYR A 199 3.99 -5.23 -14.36
CA TYR A 199 2.81 -6.08 -14.34
C TYR A 199 3.25 -7.54 -14.18
N SER A 200 2.65 -8.22 -13.21
CA SER A 200 2.80 -9.68 -13.03
C SER A 200 1.46 -10.31 -13.40
N ALA A 201 1.43 -10.94 -14.59
CA ALA A 201 0.26 -11.67 -15.09
C ALA A 201 0.05 -12.95 -14.30
#